data_47055b4080d9d6d09fc41c67c33671e8
#
_entry.id   47055b4080d9d6d09fc41c67c33671e8
#
_cell.length_a   1.000
_cell.length_b   1.000
_cell.length_c   1.000
_cell.angle_alpha   90.00
_cell.angle_beta   90.00
_cell.angle_gamma   90.00
#
_symmetry.space_group_name_H-M   'P 1'
#
loop_
_entity.id
_entity.type
_entity.pdbx_description
1 polymer ?
#
loop_
_entity_poly.entity_id
_entity_poly.type
_entity_poly.pdbx_seq_one_letter_code
_entity_poly.pdbx_strand_id
1 'polypeptide(L)'
;MKKIVLVFVLMQLIVSCGEKKVEKKDSTPKVEIRNPKGLRIAFYNNDSIKEGFDFYKKEDALVTKKQKAFQSELQKRSREYETFIQRKDQEARNGLLSENEIMLAQQKAQQMQAAIMQYQQTAGAKIEEETVKKLEAINKKIEALGKKYCELHKIDVFLIHGQGGQLNYIHPSMDVTKEFINFLNENQNQIEKDLK
;
A
#
# COMPACT_ATOMS: atom_id res chain seq x y z
N MET A 1 6.10 -83.98 -37.29
CA MET A 1 5.71 -84.33 -38.69
C MET A 1 5.70 -83.05 -39.48
N LYS A 2 6.50 -83.12 -40.51
CA LYS A 2 6.34 -82.38 -41.77
C LYS A 2 6.30 -80.87 -41.71
N LYS A 3 7.42 -80.28 -42.09
CA LYS A 3 7.79 -79.83 -43.45
C LYS A 3 6.87 -78.84 -44.02
N ILE A 4 7.41 -77.65 -44.31
CA ILE A 4 7.79 -77.14 -45.66
C ILE A 4 8.22 -75.72 -45.39
N VAL A 5 9.41 -75.31 -45.47
CA VAL A 5 10.34 -74.95 -46.58
C VAL A 5 9.57 -74.43 -47.79
N LEU A 6 9.73 -73.15 -48.04
CA LEU A 6 10.06 -72.60 -49.33
C LEU A 6 9.87 -71.03 -49.26
N VAL A 7 10.85 -70.43 -49.52
CA VAL A 7 11.48 -69.73 -50.67
C VAL A 7 11.29 -68.25 -50.51
N PHE A 8 12.28 -67.55 -50.03
CA PHE A 8 13.20 -66.74 -50.79
C PHE A 8 12.55 -66.01 -51.97
N VAL A 9 12.20 -64.75 -51.76
CA VAL A 9 12.42 -63.74 -52.80
C VAL A 9 12.90 -62.44 -52.14
N LEU A 10 14.12 -62.23 -52.44
CA LEU A 10 14.91 -61.07 -52.25
C LEU A 10 14.21 -59.86 -52.89
N MET A 11 13.84 -58.87 -52.11
CA MET A 11 13.64 -57.55 -52.64
C MET A 11 14.17 -56.55 -51.64
N GLN A 12 15.42 -56.23 -51.84
CA GLN A 12 16.08 -55.13 -51.16
C GLN A 12 15.51 -53.84 -51.75
N LEU A 13 14.62 -53.21 -50.98
CA LEU A 13 14.34 -51.79 -51.14
C LEU A 13 15.12 -51.05 -50.09
N ILE A 14 16.22 -50.50 -50.49
CA ILE A 14 17.00 -49.52 -49.74
C ILE A 14 16.13 -48.29 -49.58
N VAL A 15 15.38 -48.23 -48.49
CA VAL A 15 14.81 -46.93 -48.06
C VAL A 15 15.90 -46.25 -47.27
N SER A 16 16.66 -45.45 -47.94
CA SER A 16 17.51 -44.41 -47.33
C SER A 16 16.63 -43.46 -46.53
N CYS A 17 16.45 -43.77 -45.25
CA CYS A 17 15.87 -42.85 -44.29
C CYS A 17 16.96 -41.82 -44.00
N GLY A 18 17.02 -40.78 -44.78
CA GLY A 18 17.75 -39.55 -44.44
C GLY A 18 17.15 -39.03 -43.16
N GLU A 19 17.87 -39.14 -42.05
CA GLU A 19 17.60 -38.36 -40.84
C GLU A 19 17.61 -36.87 -41.18
N LYS A 20 16.43 -36.34 -41.50
CA LYS A 20 16.22 -34.92 -41.38
C LYS A 20 16.34 -34.59 -39.89
N LYS A 21 17.51 -34.11 -39.49
CA LYS A 21 17.61 -33.33 -38.30
C LYS A 21 16.50 -32.28 -38.36
N VAL A 22 15.44 -32.50 -37.61
CA VAL A 22 14.47 -31.47 -37.25
C VAL A 22 15.26 -30.52 -36.36
N GLU A 23 15.87 -29.52 -36.94
CA GLU A 23 16.22 -28.32 -36.18
C GLU A 23 14.92 -27.88 -35.54
N LYS A 24 14.76 -28.16 -34.26
CA LYS A 24 13.83 -27.42 -33.43
C LYS A 24 14.23 -25.94 -33.56
N LYS A 25 13.62 -25.25 -34.49
CA LYS A 25 13.54 -23.78 -34.43
C LYS A 25 12.88 -23.50 -33.10
N ASP A 26 13.70 -23.19 -32.13
CA ASP A 26 13.29 -22.57 -30.88
C ASP A 26 12.72 -21.19 -31.27
N SER A 27 11.42 -21.22 -31.60
CA SER A 27 10.66 -20.02 -31.97
C SER A 27 10.13 -19.36 -30.72
N THR A 28 10.95 -19.27 -29.68
CA THR A 28 10.73 -18.20 -28.70
C THR A 28 10.84 -16.90 -29.47
N PRO A 29 9.77 -16.12 -29.59
CA PRO A 29 9.87 -14.81 -30.21
C PRO A 29 10.91 -14.05 -29.43
N LYS A 30 12.06 -13.75 -30.04
CA LYS A 30 12.97 -12.75 -29.51
C LYS A 30 12.16 -11.48 -29.41
N VAL A 31 11.70 -11.16 -28.21
CA VAL A 31 11.18 -9.84 -27.90
C VAL A 31 12.34 -8.89 -28.09
N GLU A 32 12.41 -8.28 -29.28
CA GLU A 32 13.28 -7.13 -29.48
C GLU A 32 12.78 -6.06 -28.52
N ILE A 33 13.47 -5.88 -27.42
CA ILE A 33 13.30 -4.71 -26.56
C ILE A 33 13.78 -3.54 -27.43
N ARG A 34 12.82 -2.91 -28.14
CA ARG A 34 13.07 -1.65 -28.83
C ARG A 34 13.27 -0.61 -27.75
N ASN A 35 14.53 -0.32 -27.43
CA ASN A 35 14.86 0.93 -26.77
C ASN A 35 14.69 2.02 -27.83
N PRO A 36 13.64 2.85 -27.77
CA PRO A 36 13.55 4.01 -28.62
C PRO A 36 14.78 4.88 -28.31
N LYS A 37 15.59 5.16 -29.32
CA LYS A 37 16.76 6.03 -29.16
C LYS A 37 16.30 7.36 -28.56
N GLY A 38 16.79 7.66 -27.35
CA GLY A 38 16.51 8.92 -26.69
C GLY A 38 15.45 8.88 -25.57
N LEU A 39 14.88 7.71 -25.22
CA LEU A 39 13.93 7.61 -24.08
C LEU A 39 14.63 8.00 -22.76
N ARG A 40 14.12 9.03 -22.11
CA ARG A 40 14.60 9.49 -20.82
C ARG A 40 13.74 8.88 -19.70
N ILE A 41 14.34 7.97 -18.94
CA ILE A 41 13.71 7.31 -17.80
C ILE A 41 14.32 7.87 -16.53
N ALA A 42 13.50 8.22 -15.56
CA ALA A 42 13.92 8.59 -14.22
C ALA A 42 13.05 7.92 -13.17
N PHE A 43 13.52 7.86 -11.93
CA PHE A 43 12.73 7.38 -10.82
C PHE A 43 12.94 8.24 -9.58
N TYR A 44 11.99 8.15 -8.65
CA TYR A 44 12.14 8.65 -7.29
C TYR A 44 11.79 7.57 -6.27
N ASN A 45 12.42 7.66 -5.09
CA ASN A 45 12.13 6.77 -3.98
C ASN A 45 10.95 7.31 -3.16
N ASN A 46 9.88 6.52 -3.06
CA ASN A 46 8.66 6.92 -2.36
C ASN A 46 8.85 7.11 -0.85
N ASP A 47 9.74 6.33 -0.22
CA ASP A 47 9.98 6.45 1.21
C ASP A 47 10.73 7.75 1.51
N SER A 48 11.69 8.12 0.66
CA SER A 48 12.36 9.42 0.73
C SER A 48 11.41 10.61 0.51
N ILE A 49 10.37 10.45 -0.34
CA ILE A 49 9.31 11.49 -0.48
C ILE A 49 8.57 11.69 0.85
N LYS A 50 8.22 10.62 1.55
CA LYS A 50 7.54 10.72 2.86
C LYS A 50 8.37 11.51 3.87
N GLU A 51 9.69 11.32 3.84
CA GLU A 51 10.62 11.97 4.76
C GLU A 51 11.00 13.39 4.33
N GLY A 52 11.07 13.66 3.04
CA GLY A 52 11.61 14.90 2.47
C GLY A 52 10.54 15.91 2.03
N PHE A 53 9.33 15.49 1.69
CA PHE A 53 8.29 16.39 1.20
C PHE A 53 7.53 17.05 2.36
N ASP A 54 7.65 18.37 2.50
CA ASP A 54 7.11 19.11 3.66
C ASP A 54 5.59 19.04 3.77
N PHE A 55 4.88 19.05 2.66
CA PHE A 55 3.42 18.87 2.66
C PHE A 55 3.02 17.50 3.19
N TYR A 56 3.73 16.44 2.78
CA TYR A 56 3.50 15.10 3.31
C TYR A 56 3.69 15.07 4.83
N LYS A 57 4.84 15.55 5.32
CA LYS A 57 5.15 15.58 6.76
C LYS A 57 4.10 16.34 7.56
N LYS A 58 3.63 17.48 7.03
CA LYS A 58 2.59 18.28 7.68
C LYS A 58 1.27 17.51 7.79
N GLU A 59 0.83 16.88 6.71
CA GLU A 59 -0.44 16.14 6.72
C GLU A 59 -0.34 14.88 7.58
N ASP A 60 0.77 14.15 7.55
CA ASP A 60 1.04 12.99 8.40
C ASP A 60 1.06 13.37 9.90
N ALA A 61 1.70 14.47 10.24
CA ALA A 61 1.71 14.97 11.62
C ALA A 61 0.30 15.32 12.13
N LEU A 62 -0.57 15.86 11.27
CA LEU A 62 -1.97 16.14 11.61
C LEU A 62 -2.76 14.85 11.87
N VAL A 63 -2.59 13.83 11.04
CA VAL A 63 -3.22 12.51 11.23
C VAL A 63 -2.71 11.88 12.52
N THR A 64 -1.40 11.84 12.72
CA THR A 64 -0.77 11.30 13.93
C THR A 64 -1.27 11.99 15.20
N LYS A 65 -1.41 13.32 15.19
CA LYS A 65 -1.96 14.07 16.32
C LYS A 65 -3.40 13.67 16.64
N LYS A 66 -4.25 13.48 15.61
CA LYS A 66 -5.64 13.04 15.80
C LYS A 66 -5.72 11.62 16.33
N GLN A 67 -4.89 10.70 15.82
CA GLN A 67 -4.82 9.33 16.32
C GLN A 67 -4.41 9.28 17.80
N LYS A 68 -3.39 10.07 18.18
CA LYS A 68 -2.96 10.18 19.59
C LYS A 68 -4.08 10.73 20.49
N ALA A 69 -4.78 11.76 20.02
CA ALA A 69 -5.91 12.33 20.78
C ALA A 69 -7.06 11.32 20.95
N PHE A 70 -7.38 10.57 19.90
CA PHE A 70 -8.37 9.49 19.95
C PHE A 70 -7.99 8.40 20.95
N GLN A 71 -6.75 7.91 20.89
CA GLN A 71 -6.26 6.89 21.83
C GLN A 71 -6.28 7.39 23.27
N SER A 72 -5.87 8.64 23.49
CA SER A 72 -5.89 9.25 24.83
C SER A 72 -7.30 9.37 25.39
N GLU A 73 -8.26 9.82 24.58
CA GLU A 73 -9.66 9.94 25.00
C GLU A 73 -10.30 8.57 25.25
N LEU A 74 -10.02 7.58 24.39
CA LEU A 74 -10.50 6.20 24.59
C LEU A 74 -9.96 5.62 25.91
N GLN A 75 -8.67 5.79 26.18
CA GLN A 75 -8.03 5.33 27.42
C GLN A 75 -8.58 6.06 28.66
N LYS A 76 -8.89 7.36 28.54
CA LYS A 76 -9.51 8.14 29.61
C LYS A 76 -10.89 7.58 29.95
N ARG A 77 -11.75 7.37 28.96
CA ARG A 77 -13.09 6.80 29.14
C ARG A 77 -13.05 5.41 29.75
N SER A 78 -12.12 4.55 29.31
CA SER A 78 -11.93 3.22 29.88
C SER A 78 -11.55 3.29 31.35
N ARG A 79 -10.61 4.16 31.72
CA ARG A 79 -10.22 4.36 33.12
C ARG A 79 -11.35 4.90 33.99
N GLU A 80 -12.15 5.83 33.47
CA GLU A 80 -13.32 6.35 34.17
C GLU A 80 -14.35 5.24 34.44
N TYR A 81 -14.58 4.37 33.46
CA TYR A 81 -15.44 3.21 33.59
C TYR A 81 -14.91 2.22 34.64
N GLU A 82 -13.63 1.84 34.57
CA GLU A 82 -13.00 0.92 35.52
C GLU A 82 -13.05 1.47 36.97
N THR A 83 -12.72 2.76 37.13
CA THR A 83 -12.79 3.42 38.44
C THR A 83 -14.21 3.46 38.99
N PHE A 84 -15.19 3.72 38.12
CA PHE A 84 -16.60 3.71 38.51
C PHE A 84 -17.03 2.30 39.01
N ILE A 85 -16.70 1.26 38.25
CA ILE A 85 -17.01 -0.12 38.61
C ILE A 85 -16.36 -0.50 39.94
N GLN A 86 -15.04 -0.29 40.07
CA GLN A 86 -14.30 -0.63 41.30
C GLN A 86 -14.88 0.06 42.52
N ARG A 87 -15.19 1.35 42.40
CA ARG A 87 -15.80 2.12 43.50
C ARG A 87 -17.18 1.55 43.87
N LYS A 88 -18.05 1.30 42.90
CA LYS A 88 -19.42 0.80 43.15
C LYS A 88 -19.42 -0.62 43.72
N ASP A 89 -18.52 -1.46 43.25
CA ASP A 89 -18.30 -2.79 43.80
C ASP A 89 -17.88 -2.74 45.31
N GLN A 90 -16.97 -1.84 45.64
CA GLN A 90 -16.51 -1.67 47.01
C GLN A 90 -17.63 -1.11 47.91
N GLU A 91 -18.36 -0.11 47.48
CA GLU A 91 -19.53 0.45 48.16
C GLU A 91 -20.59 -0.64 48.43
N ALA A 92 -20.88 -1.47 47.43
CA ALA A 92 -21.86 -2.57 47.55
C ALA A 92 -21.40 -3.65 48.55
N ARG A 93 -20.12 -4.08 48.47
CA ARG A 93 -19.54 -5.05 49.41
C ARG A 93 -19.55 -4.57 50.88
N ASN A 94 -19.44 -3.26 51.07
CA ASN A 94 -19.45 -2.65 52.40
C ASN A 94 -20.91 -2.37 52.89
N GLY A 95 -21.92 -2.78 52.13
CA GLY A 95 -23.32 -2.56 52.52
C GLY A 95 -23.76 -1.09 52.45
N LEU A 96 -23.03 -0.24 51.72
CA LEU A 96 -23.27 1.19 51.63
C LEU A 96 -24.28 1.56 50.52
N LEU A 97 -24.73 0.57 49.71
CA LEU A 97 -25.69 0.78 48.64
C LEU A 97 -26.98 0.00 48.88
N SER A 98 -28.11 0.64 48.65
CA SER A 98 -29.40 -0.01 48.57
C SER A 98 -29.53 -0.81 47.26
N GLU A 99 -30.48 -1.75 47.19
CA GLU A 99 -30.74 -2.52 45.96
C GLU A 99 -31.02 -1.63 44.73
N ASN A 100 -31.77 -0.54 44.93
CA ASN A 100 -32.07 0.42 43.89
C ASN A 100 -30.79 1.14 43.39
N GLU A 101 -29.88 1.52 44.29
CA GLU A 101 -28.60 2.15 43.94
C GLU A 101 -27.68 1.18 43.22
N ILE A 102 -27.68 -0.09 43.56
CA ILE A 102 -26.97 -1.15 42.82
C ILE A 102 -27.50 -1.27 41.40
N MET A 103 -28.82 -1.30 41.21
CA MET A 103 -29.44 -1.37 39.90
C MET A 103 -29.11 -0.12 39.05
N LEU A 104 -29.16 1.08 39.60
CA LEU A 104 -28.77 2.31 38.93
C LEU A 104 -27.27 2.33 38.56
N ALA A 105 -26.42 1.81 39.41
CA ALA A 105 -24.99 1.69 39.10
C ALA A 105 -24.72 0.72 37.95
N GLN A 106 -25.41 -0.41 37.91
CA GLN A 106 -25.33 -1.35 36.79
C GLN A 106 -25.80 -0.72 35.47
N GLN A 107 -26.94 -0.01 35.49
CA GLN A 107 -27.44 0.72 34.32
C GLN A 107 -26.43 1.78 33.85
N LYS A 108 -25.83 2.53 34.77
CA LYS A 108 -24.80 3.52 34.45
C LYS A 108 -23.57 2.89 33.83
N ALA A 109 -23.13 1.75 34.36
CA ALA A 109 -22.00 1.00 33.81
C ALA A 109 -22.25 0.57 32.37
N GLN A 110 -23.44 0.04 32.09
CA GLN A 110 -23.84 -0.32 30.72
C GLN A 110 -23.85 0.89 29.78
N GLN A 111 -24.35 2.04 30.22
CA GLN A 111 -24.34 3.28 29.46
C GLN A 111 -22.89 3.75 29.16
N MET A 112 -21.99 3.68 30.14
CA MET A 112 -20.59 4.05 29.96
C MET A 112 -19.91 3.13 28.95
N GLN A 113 -20.12 1.84 29.05
CA GLN A 113 -19.58 0.85 28.11
C GLN A 113 -20.10 1.10 26.68
N ALA A 114 -21.42 1.32 26.53
CA ALA A 114 -22.01 1.64 25.23
C ALA A 114 -21.43 2.95 24.64
N ALA A 115 -21.23 3.97 25.47
CA ALA A 115 -20.63 5.24 25.05
C ALA A 115 -19.16 5.08 24.60
N ILE A 116 -18.38 4.21 25.24
CA ILE A 116 -17.01 3.87 24.83
C ILE A 116 -17.03 3.22 23.45
N MET A 117 -17.88 2.20 23.25
CA MET A 117 -17.99 1.50 21.98
C MET A 117 -18.46 2.44 20.86
N GLN A 118 -19.46 3.27 21.12
CA GLN A 118 -19.93 4.28 20.17
C GLN A 118 -18.84 5.29 19.80
N TYR A 119 -18.08 5.79 20.77
CA TYR A 119 -16.95 6.69 20.52
C TYR A 119 -15.88 6.02 19.68
N GLN A 120 -15.50 4.77 20.01
CA GLN A 120 -14.51 4.00 19.25
C GLN A 120 -14.92 3.84 17.80
N GLN A 121 -16.18 3.51 17.55
CA GLN A 121 -16.71 3.32 16.20
C GLN A 121 -16.78 4.65 15.42
N THR A 122 -17.41 5.68 16.00
CA THR A 122 -17.66 6.94 15.28
C THR A 122 -16.40 7.77 15.07
N ALA A 123 -15.60 7.94 16.13
CA ALA A 123 -14.35 8.71 16.02
C ALA A 123 -13.28 7.96 15.24
N GLY A 124 -13.22 6.61 15.36
CA GLY A 124 -12.32 5.77 14.57
C GLY A 124 -12.62 5.88 13.08
N ALA A 125 -13.87 5.68 12.68
CA ALA A 125 -14.28 5.80 11.28
C ALA A 125 -14.00 7.20 10.69
N LYS A 126 -14.21 8.26 11.48
CA LYS A 126 -13.90 9.63 11.05
C LYS A 126 -12.41 9.84 10.81
N ILE A 127 -11.54 9.31 11.67
CA ILE A 127 -10.08 9.42 11.51
C ILE A 127 -9.64 8.64 10.27
N GLU A 128 -10.19 7.46 10.04
CA GLU A 128 -9.90 6.66 8.85
C GLU A 128 -10.28 7.41 7.56
N GLU A 129 -11.50 7.95 7.49
CA GLU A 129 -11.97 8.76 6.36
C GLU A 129 -11.05 9.97 6.10
N GLU A 130 -10.70 10.71 7.16
CA GLU A 130 -9.80 11.85 7.04
C GLU A 130 -8.39 11.43 6.58
N THR A 131 -7.90 10.28 7.04
CA THR A 131 -6.59 9.74 6.62
C THR A 131 -6.58 9.43 5.14
N VAL A 132 -7.62 8.75 4.64
CA VAL A 132 -7.75 8.45 3.20
C VAL A 132 -7.79 9.73 2.38
N LYS A 133 -8.61 10.71 2.76
CA LYS A 133 -8.69 12.01 2.06
C LYS A 133 -7.34 12.74 2.01
N LYS A 134 -6.58 12.68 3.09
CA LYS A 134 -5.24 13.32 3.14
C LYS A 134 -4.23 12.60 2.25
N LEU A 135 -4.22 11.27 2.25
CA LEU A 135 -3.37 10.50 1.34
C LEU A 135 -3.73 10.75 -0.13
N GLU A 136 -5.01 10.84 -0.45
CA GLU A 136 -5.45 11.21 -1.81
C GLU A 136 -4.97 12.61 -2.21
N ALA A 137 -5.08 13.59 -1.31
CA ALA A 137 -4.61 14.95 -1.57
C ALA A 137 -3.09 15.00 -1.78
N ILE A 138 -2.32 14.25 -0.98
CA ILE A 138 -0.88 14.11 -1.14
C ILE A 138 -0.55 13.49 -2.51
N ASN A 139 -1.18 12.37 -2.85
CA ASN A 139 -0.94 11.68 -4.12
C ASN A 139 -1.27 12.55 -5.32
N LYS A 140 -2.42 13.24 -5.32
CA LYS A 140 -2.79 14.20 -6.37
C LYS A 140 -1.75 15.31 -6.52
N LYS A 141 -1.23 15.81 -5.41
CA LYS A 141 -0.20 16.87 -5.43
C LYS A 141 1.13 16.35 -5.99
N ILE A 142 1.56 15.15 -5.60
CA ILE A 142 2.77 14.51 -6.13
C ILE A 142 2.61 14.24 -7.64
N GLU A 143 1.45 13.74 -8.06
CA GLU A 143 1.16 13.45 -9.48
C GLU A 143 1.21 14.74 -10.33
N ALA A 144 0.51 15.79 -9.90
CA ALA A 144 0.46 17.05 -10.62
C ALA A 144 1.84 17.73 -10.72
N LEU A 145 2.61 17.72 -9.61
CA LEU A 145 3.98 18.24 -9.61
C LEU A 145 4.94 17.33 -10.37
N GLY A 146 4.75 16.02 -10.30
CA GLY A 146 5.51 15.04 -11.07
C GLY A 146 5.37 15.26 -12.57
N LYS A 147 4.15 15.53 -13.05
CA LYS A 147 3.91 15.88 -14.44
C LYS A 147 4.68 17.14 -14.86
N LYS A 148 4.58 18.22 -14.08
CA LYS A 148 5.33 19.46 -14.34
C LYS A 148 6.83 19.25 -14.33
N TYR A 149 7.34 18.43 -13.39
CA TYR A 149 8.75 18.06 -13.30
C TYR A 149 9.22 17.30 -14.55
N CYS A 150 8.45 16.32 -15.01
CA CYS A 150 8.74 15.56 -16.22
C CYS A 150 8.77 16.43 -17.47
N GLU A 151 7.80 17.33 -17.63
CA GLU A 151 7.76 18.28 -18.75
C GLU A 151 9.00 19.18 -18.76
N LEU A 152 9.38 19.73 -17.60
CA LEU A 152 10.55 20.61 -17.46
C LEU A 152 11.88 19.88 -17.77
N HIS A 153 12.02 18.64 -17.31
CA HIS A 153 13.25 17.85 -17.45
C HIS A 153 13.23 16.91 -18.66
N LYS A 154 12.15 16.94 -19.48
CA LYS A 154 11.98 16.09 -20.67
C LYS A 154 12.10 14.60 -20.32
N ILE A 155 11.47 14.17 -19.23
CA ILE A 155 11.41 12.78 -18.80
C ILE A 155 10.22 12.12 -19.48
N ASP A 156 10.45 11.01 -20.18
CA ASP A 156 9.41 10.27 -20.90
C ASP A 156 8.72 9.23 -20.03
N VAL A 157 9.48 8.65 -19.07
CA VAL A 157 8.97 7.66 -18.13
C VAL A 157 9.48 7.99 -16.72
N PHE A 158 8.54 8.22 -15.82
CA PHE A 158 8.83 8.55 -14.43
C PHE A 158 8.31 7.44 -13.53
N LEU A 159 9.21 6.75 -12.82
CA LEU A 159 8.92 5.56 -12.06
C LEU A 159 8.95 5.86 -10.57
N ILE A 160 8.13 5.11 -9.82
CA ILE A 160 8.15 5.11 -8.37
C ILE A 160 8.92 3.88 -7.91
N HIS A 161 9.94 4.08 -7.07
CA HIS A 161 10.71 3.02 -6.44
C HIS A 161 10.55 3.11 -4.90
N GLY A 162 10.65 1.98 -4.19
CA GLY A 162 10.54 1.94 -2.72
C GLY A 162 9.98 0.61 -2.24
N GLN A 163 9.73 0.48 -0.94
CA GLN A 163 9.14 -0.72 -0.36
C GLN A 163 7.77 -1.02 -0.98
N GLY A 164 7.59 -2.26 -1.45
CA GLY A 164 6.38 -2.69 -2.16
C GLY A 164 6.34 -2.31 -3.64
N GLY A 165 7.40 -1.70 -4.19
CA GLY A 165 7.54 -1.41 -5.61
C GLY A 165 7.68 -2.68 -6.45
N GLN A 166 7.18 -2.64 -7.69
CA GLN A 166 7.25 -3.77 -8.62
C GLN A 166 8.59 -3.87 -9.37
N LEU A 167 9.52 -2.93 -9.12
CA LEU A 167 10.79 -2.86 -9.82
C LEU A 167 11.91 -3.42 -8.94
N ASN A 168 12.55 -4.49 -9.41
CA ASN A 168 13.62 -5.14 -8.68
C ASN A 168 14.95 -4.36 -8.74
N TYR A 169 15.18 -3.64 -9.83
CA TYR A 169 16.42 -2.88 -10.05
C TYR A 169 16.19 -1.72 -11.01
N ILE A 170 16.74 -0.57 -10.65
CA ILE A 170 16.88 0.59 -11.52
C ILE A 170 18.30 1.12 -11.32
N HIS A 171 18.95 1.50 -12.41
CA HIS A 171 20.31 2.02 -12.34
C HIS A 171 20.34 3.35 -11.56
N PRO A 172 21.28 3.55 -10.59
CA PRO A 172 21.31 4.74 -9.74
C PRO A 172 21.41 6.07 -10.48
N SER A 173 21.99 6.07 -11.70
CA SER A 173 22.08 7.29 -12.53
C SER A 173 20.72 7.83 -13.00
N MET A 174 19.63 7.07 -12.81
CA MET A 174 18.25 7.47 -13.13
C MET A 174 17.52 8.02 -11.89
N ASP A 175 18.19 8.03 -10.73
CA ASP A 175 17.63 8.53 -9.48
C ASP A 175 17.61 10.06 -9.47
N VAL A 176 16.41 10.61 -9.39
CA VAL A 176 16.16 12.06 -9.25
C VAL A 176 15.42 12.40 -7.96
N THR A 177 15.48 11.50 -6.98
CA THR A 177 14.71 11.63 -5.74
C THR A 177 14.96 12.96 -5.04
N LYS A 178 16.22 13.35 -4.87
CA LYS A 178 16.61 14.57 -4.16
C LYS A 178 16.15 15.82 -4.90
N GLU A 179 16.38 15.86 -6.19
CA GLU A 179 15.98 16.97 -7.06
C GLU A 179 14.46 17.10 -7.11
N PHE A 180 13.76 15.97 -7.18
CA PHE A 180 12.29 15.96 -7.18
C PHE A 180 11.70 16.41 -5.84
N ILE A 181 12.28 16.00 -4.69
CA ILE A 181 11.86 16.49 -3.38
C ILE A 181 12.02 18.02 -3.28
N ASN A 182 13.15 18.56 -3.74
CA ASN A 182 13.38 20.00 -3.76
C ASN A 182 12.30 20.70 -4.61
N PHE A 183 12.04 20.17 -5.82
CA PHE A 183 11.02 20.68 -6.71
C PHE A 183 9.61 20.66 -6.07
N LEU A 184 9.26 19.56 -5.41
CA LEU A 184 8.01 19.45 -4.68
C LEU A 184 7.87 20.54 -3.61
N ASN A 185 8.91 20.75 -2.80
CA ASN A 185 8.89 21.71 -1.71
C ASN A 185 8.83 23.16 -2.21
N GLU A 186 9.52 23.48 -3.29
CA GLU A 186 9.50 24.81 -3.90
C GLU A 186 8.14 25.13 -4.55
N ASN A 187 7.46 24.13 -5.10
CA ASN A 187 6.26 24.31 -5.91
C ASN A 187 4.95 23.89 -5.22
N GLN A 188 5.00 23.40 -3.97
CA GLN A 188 3.82 22.87 -3.26
C GLN A 188 2.66 23.87 -3.12
N ASN A 189 2.93 25.18 -3.09
CA ASN A 189 1.93 26.21 -2.92
C ASN A 189 1.27 26.66 -4.23
N GLN A 190 1.88 26.36 -5.38
CA GLN A 190 1.37 26.79 -6.69
C GLN A 190 0.15 25.99 -7.15
N ILE A 191 0.04 24.73 -6.72
CA ILE A 191 -1.00 23.80 -7.14
C ILE A 191 -2.31 23.96 -6.35
N GLU A 192 -2.31 24.59 -5.20
CA GLU A 192 -3.56 24.85 -4.46
C GLU A 192 -4.58 25.68 -5.25
N LYS A 193 -4.14 26.43 -6.24
CA LYS A 193 -5.00 27.19 -7.16
C LYS A 193 -5.53 26.34 -8.32
N ASP A 194 -4.79 25.32 -8.72
CA ASP A 194 -5.10 24.48 -9.90
C ASP A 194 -5.95 23.24 -9.55
N LEU A 195 -6.06 22.90 -8.25
CA LEU A 195 -6.84 21.75 -7.76
C LEU A 195 -8.21 22.14 -7.17
N LYS A 196 -8.59 23.42 -7.19
CA LYS A 196 -9.92 23.92 -6.90
C LYS A 196 -10.74 24.06 -8.16
#